data_07e399b042a698ba69676fe61fdd76e7
#
_entry.id   07e399b042a698ba69676fe61fdd76e7
#
_cell.length_a   1.000
_cell.length_b   1.000
_cell.length_c   1.000
_cell.angle_alpha   90.00
_cell.angle_beta   90.00
_cell.angle_gamma   90.00
#
_symmetry.space_group_name_H-M   'P 1'
#
loop_
_entity.id
_entity.type
_entity.pdbx_description
1 polymer ?
#
loop_
_entity_poly.entity_id
_entity_poly.type
_entity_poly.pdbx_seq_one_letter_code
_entity_poly.pdbx_strand_id
1 'polypeptide(L)'
;MEGRTILAVCCAVAGGAWLLLAIGVLVGRLRPSHRVQADSDASWTPSDDPARASVPRLEGEDPTRSLLEQGARSADRQVRISAITTLGRLGHRHDWAVDALIEALATGGEPVRVTAQLDRLAPRTGVRLIPLLGHPSDLVRFCATRLIVRYPALAQAHLPALTHDRSPNVRAAALETLRASGSGAALRCSLRLLDDPSARVRAGACRAATAIGGTRAAPFLAPRLGDASWWVREAAREALVALGPDVAAFVLPLLEADDPTLRQGAALVLQDVGALDDLLAADHGHEQAERILGAGNRRLREAAADRARRGVRLGVRPAISSEPAP
;
A
#
# COMPACT_ATOMS: atom_id res chain seq x y z
N MET A 1 -36.40 7.64 17.10
CA MET A 1 -35.43 6.55 17.34
C MET A 1 -34.91 5.97 16.01
N GLU A 2 -34.50 6.78 15.04
CA GLU A 2 -34.10 6.26 13.71
C GLU A 2 -32.78 6.89 13.16
N GLY A 3 -32.04 7.57 13.99
CA GLY A 3 -30.78 8.22 13.56
C GLY A 3 -29.48 7.44 13.81
N ARG A 4 -29.52 6.25 14.41
CA ARG A 4 -28.33 5.51 14.84
C ARG A 4 -27.88 4.36 13.95
N THR A 5 -28.69 3.97 12.98
CA THR A 5 -28.43 2.75 12.16
C THR A 5 -27.67 3.05 10.86
N ILE A 6 -27.64 4.29 10.39
CA ILE A 6 -27.00 4.64 9.12
C ILE A 6 -25.47 4.88 9.29
N LEU A 7 -25.03 5.23 10.49
CA LEU A 7 -23.58 5.46 10.73
C LEU A 7 -22.76 4.17 10.83
N ALA A 8 -23.39 3.02 11.10
CA ALA A 8 -22.71 1.74 11.28
C ALA A 8 -22.35 1.04 9.95
N VAL A 9 -23.02 1.36 8.85
CA VAL A 9 -22.79 0.69 7.56
C VAL A 9 -21.68 1.36 6.74
N CYS A 10 -21.45 2.66 6.92
CA CYS A 10 -20.36 3.36 6.22
C CYS A 10 -18.97 3.07 6.80
N CYS A 11 -18.86 2.61 8.06
CA CYS A 11 -17.58 2.24 8.67
C CYS A 11 -17.09 0.84 8.30
N ALA A 12 -17.91 -0.03 7.73
CA ALA A 12 -17.53 -1.41 7.42
C ALA A 12 -16.72 -1.56 6.13
N VAL A 13 -16.70 -0.58 5.23
CA VAL A 13 -16.06 -0.66 3.92
C VAL A 13 -14.66 -0.01 3.90
N ALA A 14 -14.36 0.89 4.84
CA ALA A 14 -13.04 1.48 5.04
C ALA A 14 -12.12 0.66 5.98
N GLY A 15 -12.62 -0.43 6.54
CA GLY A 15 -12.09 -1.10 7.74
C GLY A 15 -10.87 -2.01 7.57
N GLY A 16 -10.36 -2.26 6.37
CA GLY A 16 -9.25 -3.22 6.19
C GLY A 16 -7.89 -2.72 6.69
N ALA A 17 -7.61 -1.43 6.57
CA ALA A 17 -6.32 -0.85 6.97
C ALA A 17 -6.29 -0.40 8.44
N TRP A 18 -7.42 0.04 8.97
CA TRP A 18 -7.55 0.48 10.37
C TRP A 18 -7.60 -0.66 11.38
N LEU A 19 -8.13 -1.84 10.98
CA LEU A 19 -8.17 -3.01 11.87
C LEU A 19 -6.77 -3.55 12.18
N LEU A 20 -5.83 -3.47 11.25
CA LEU A 20 -4.44 -3.88 11.46
C LEU A 20 -3.66 -2.88 12.34
N LEU A 21 -3.99 -1.60 12.28
CA LEU A 21 -3.43 -0.57 13.18
C LEU A 21 -4.00 -0.67 14.60
N ALA A 22 -5.29 -0.97 14.75
CA ALA A 22 -5.94 -1.12 16.05
C ALA A 22 -5.44 -2.37 16.81
N ILE A 23 -5.17 -3.48 16.12
CA ILE A 23 -4.60 -4.70 16.73
C ILE A 23 -3.14 -4.46 17.16
N GLY A 24 -2.36 -3.68 16.40
CA GLY A 24 -0.98 -3.33 16.77
C GLY A 24 -0.88 -2.46 18.02
N VAL A 25 -1.83 -1.57 18.24
CA VAL A 25 -1.87 -0.69 19.43
C VAL A 25 -2.39 -1.43 20.67
N LEU A 26 -3.29 -2.40 20.52
CA LEU A 26 -3.84 -3.15 21.64
C LEU A 26 -2.84 -4.17 22.22
N VAL A 27 -1.97 -4.75 21.38
CA VAL A 27 -0.93 -5.70 21.84
C VAL A 27 0.23 -4.98 22.56
N GLY A 28 0.45 -3.69 22.30
CA GLY A 28 1.49 -2.89 22.95
C GLY A 28 1.18 -2.46 24.39
N ARG A 29 -0.07 -2.63 24.87
CA ARG A 29 -0.51 -2.17 26.20
C ARG A 29 -0.59 -3.27 27.29
N LEU A 30 -0.33 -4.52 26.96
CA LEU A 30 -0.29 -5.60 27.93
C LEU A 30 1.15 -5.97 28.30
N ARG A 31 1.84 -5.10 29.00
CA ARG A 31 3.04 -5.47 29.78
C ARG A 31 2.60 -5.81 31.19
N PRO A 32 2.74 -7.06 31.65
CA PRO A 32 2.65 -7.34 33.07
C PRO A 32 3.94 -6.84 33.73
N SER A 33 3.77 -5.88 34.63
CA SER A 33 4.80 -5.47 35.58
C SER A 33 4.91 -6.54 36.67
N HIS A 34 5.78 -7.52 36.51
CA HIS A 34 6.30 -8.31 37.60
C HIS A 34 7.77 -7.97 37.80
N ARG A 35 7.98 -7.11 38.79
CA ARG A 35 9.27 -6.88 39.42
C ARG A 35 9.56 -8.08 40.29
N VAL A 36 10.38 -8.99 39.79
CA VAL A 36 10.97 -10.03 40.64
C VAL A 36 12.15 -9.41 41.34
N GLN A 37 12.04 -9.33 42.66
CA GLN A 37 13.10 -8.91 43.55
C GLN A 37 14.21 -9.97 43.49
N ALA A 38 15.40 -9.55 43.09
CA ALA A 38 16.58 -10.43 43.09
C ALA A 38 17.09 -10.49 44.54
N ASP A 39 16.90 -11.64 45.19
CA ASP A 39 17.69 -11.99 46.35
C ASP A 39 19.12 -12.30 45.88
N SER A 40 20.01 -11.37 46.18
CA SER A 40 21.45 -11.58 46.15
C SER A 40 21.83 -12.39 47.36
N ASP A 41 22.22 -13.63 47.19
CA ASP A 41 23.23 -14.32 47.96
C ASP A 41 23.15 -15.84 47.69
N ALA A 42 23.71 -16.25 46.55
CA ALA A 42 24.22 -17.60 46.37
C ALA A 42 25.46 -17.53 45.49
N SER A 43 26.61 -17.58 46.11
CA SER A 43 27.92 -17.75 45.49
C SER A 43 27.97 -19.11 44.78
N TRP A 44 27.69 -19.09 43.44
CA TRP A 44 27.88 -20.26 42.59
C TRP A 44 29.36 -20.35 42.23
N THR A 45 30.10 -21.32 42.75
CA THR A 45 31.43 -21.71 42.29
C THR A 45 31.29 -22.78 41.20
N PRO A 46 31.96 -22.64 40.03
CA PRO A 46 31.98 -23.73 39.05
C PRO A 46 32.73 -24.93 39.65
N SER A 47 32.04 -26.05 39.81
CA SER A 47 32.73 -27.30 40.14
C SER A 47 33.38 -27.84 38.87
N ASP A 48 34.69 -28.04 38.90
CA ASP A 48 35.48 -28.76 37.91
C ASP A 48 35.14 -30.26 37.96
N ASP A 49 34.00 -30.64 37.40
CA ASP A 49 33.60 -32.03 37.20
C ASP A 49 34.03 -32.50 35.81
N PRO A 50 35.09 -33.30 35.67
CA PRO A 50 35.55 -33.83 34.39
C PRO A 50 34.55 -34.77 33.70
N ALA A 51 33.46 -35.18 34.36
CA ALA A 51 32.38 -35.95 33.76
C ALA A 51 31.46 -35.21 32.80
N ARG A 52 31.57 -33.86 32.72
CA ARG A 52 30.80 -33.03 31.74
C ARG A 52 31.47 -32.90 30.37
N ALA A 53 32.64 -33.46 30.17
CA ALA A 53 33.44 -33.26 28.96
C ALA A 53 33.11 -34.21 27.80
N SER A 54 32.09 -35.04 27.89
CA SER A 54 31.72 -35.94 26.79
C SER A 54 30.20 -36.11 26.64
N VAL A 55 29.49 -35.02 26.38
CA VAL A 55 28.23 -35.17 25.68
C VAL A 55 28.60 -35.44 24.20
N PRO A 56 28.36 -36.68 23.69
CA PRO A 56 28.60 -36.93 22.27
C PRO A 56 27.75 -35.88 21.50
N ARG A 57 28.38 -35.08 20.64
CA ARG A 57 27.65 -34.42 19.55
C ARG A 57 27.08 -35.56 18.74
N LEU A 58 25.80 -35.88 18.99
CA LEU A 58 25.02 -36.70 18.09
C LEU A 58 25.04 -35.94 16.78
N GLU A 59 25.81 -36.42 15.80
CA GLU A 59 25.73 -36.12 14.41
C GLU A 59 24.41 -36.73 13.86
N GLY A 60 23.31 -36.39 14.51
CA GLY A 60 21.95 -36.71 14.15
C GLY A 60 21.19 -35.40 14.05
N GLU A 61 20.29 -35.32 13.11
CA GLU A 61 19.37 -34.20 12.97
C GLU A 61 18.81 -33.77 14.32
N ASP A 62 18.93 -32.49 14.65
CA ASP A 62 18.42 -31.94 15.91
C ASP A 62 16.94 -32.33 16.04
N PRO A 63 16.56 -33.17 17.04
CA PRO A 63 15.18 -33.65 17.17
C PRO A 63 14.18 -32.50 17.28
N THR A 64 14.61 -31.37 17.80
CA THR A 64 13.80 -30.16 17.86
C THR A 64 13.50 -29.59 16.44
N ARG A 65 14.49 -29.65 15.56
CA ARG A 65 14.33 -29.25 14.16
C ARG A 65 13.29 -30.12 13.45
N SER A 66 13.48 -31.45 13.52
CA SER A 66 12.56 -32.40 12.87
C SER A 66 11.12 -32.26 13.39
N LEU A 67 10.93 -32.12 14.72
CA LEU A 67 9.62 -31.91 15.33
C LEU A 67 8.95 -30.60 14.85
N LEU A 68 9.69 -29.51 14.72
CA LEU A 68 9.14 -28.22 14.29
C LEU A 68 8.82 -28.21 12.79
N GLU A 69 9.65 -28.83 11.96
CA GLU A 69 9.38 -28.99 10.52
C GLU A 69 8.12 -29.86 10.30
N GLN A 70 7.99 -30.96 11.03
CA GLN A 70 6.80 -31.81 11.00
C GLN A 70 5.56 -31.07 11.54
N GLY A 71 5.72 -30.33 12.65
CA GLY A 71 4.65 -29.53 13.24
C GLY A 71 4.14 -28.46 12.28
N ALA A 72 5.01 -27.83 11.51
CA ALA A 72 4.64 -26.83 10.50
C ALA A 72 3.81 -27.43 9.34
N ARG A 73 3.92 -28.72 9.09
CA ARG A 73 3.14 -29.48 8.09
C ARG A 73 1.94 -30.23 8.68
N SER A 74 1.72 -30.18 10.00
CA SER A 74 0.65 -30.92 10.70
C SER A 74 -0.72 -30.63 10.11
N ALA A 75 -1.60 -31.64 10.09
CA ALA A 75 -3.01 -31.46 9.76
C ALA A 75 -3.74 -30.59 10.81
N ASP A 76 -3.30 -30.67 12.08
CA ASP A 76 -3.84 -29.83 13.14
C ASP A 76 -3.36 -28.39 12.98
N ARG A 77 -4.33 -27.49 12.85
CA ARG A 77 -4.08 -26.05 12.68
C ARG A 77 -3.35 -25.43 13.87
N GLN A 78 -3.67 -25.87 15.09
CA GLN A 78 -3.07 -25.30 16.30
C GLN A 78 -1.60 -25.70 16.43
N VAL A 79 -1.29 -26.95 16.08
CA VAL A 79 0.09 -27.44 16.02
C VAL A 79 0.89 -26.68 14.96
N ARG A 80 0.32 -26.45 13.76
CA ARG A 80 0.98 -25.65 12.71
C ARG A 80 1.29 -24.24 13.21
N ILE A 81 0.31 -23.56 13.82
CA ILE A 81 0.48 -22.20 14.33
C ILE A 81 1.60 -22.13 15.39
N SER A 82 1.63 -23.10 16.32
CA SER A 82 2.63 -23.16 17.37
C SER A 82 4.04 -23.40 16.81
N ALA A 83 4.16 -24.33 15.86
CA ALA A 83 5.42 -24.61 15.17
C ALA A 83 5.94 -23.40 14.39
N ILE A 84 5.09 -22.76 13.57
CA ILE A 84 5.44 -21.55 12.80
C ILE A 84 5.89 -20.41 13.72
N THR A 85 5.20 -20.22 14.84
CA THR A 85 5.56 -19.18 15.82
C THR A 85 6.92 -19.46 16.46
N THR A 86 7.19 -20.73 16.80
CA THR A 86 8.46 -21.15 17.38
C THR A 86 9.60 -21.06 16.38
N LEU A 87 9.38 -21.48 15.13
CA LEU A 87 10.33 -21.29 14.02
C LEU A 87 10.67 -19.80 13.82
N GLY A 88 9.67 -18.90 13.90
CA GLY A 88 9.89 -17.46 13.82
C GLY A 88 10.80 -16.93 14.93
N ARG A 89 10.72 -17.47 16.15
CA ARG A 89 11.62 -17.10 17.25
C ARG A 89 13.04 -17.64 17.05
N LEU A 90 13.15 -18.87 16.55
CA LEU A 90 14.44 -19.50 16.29
C LEU A 90 15.16 -18.95 15.08
N GLY A 91 14.45 -18.44 14.09
CA GLY A 91 15.00 -17.90 12.84
C GLY A 91 15.96 -16.71 13.03
N HIS A 92 15.92 -16.03 14.18
CA HIS A 92 16.93 -15.02 14.54
C HIS A 92 18.33 -15.62 14.81
N ARG A 93 18.39 -16.90 15.19
CA ARG A 93 19.63 -17.58 15.58
C ARG A 93 20.01 -18.71 14.62
N HIS A 94 19.02 -19.32 13.98
CA HIS A 94 19.22 -20.55 13.19
C HIS A 94 18.67 -20.40 11.78
N ASP A 95 19.52 -20.52 10.77
CA ASP A 95 19.14 -20.42 9.36
C ASP A 95 18.19 -21.53 8.91
N TRP A 96 18.32 -22.74 9.47
CA TRP A 96 17.39 -23.83 9.18
C TRP A 96 15.94 -23.51 9.55
N ALA A 97 15.70 -22.69 10.57
CA ALA A 97 14.35 -22.28 10.95
C ALA A 97 13.74 -21.30 9.93
N VAL A 98 14.59 -20.48 9.29
CA VAL A 98 14.18 -19.64 8.16
C VAL A 98 13.82 -20.51 6.95
N ASP A 99 14.64 -21.54 6.65
CA ASP A 99 14.38 -22.47 5.55
C ASP A 99 13.08 -23.26 5.77
N ALA A 100 12.83 -23.72 7.01
CA ALA A 100 11.59 -24.38 7.39
C ALA A 100 10.36 -23.47 7.25
N LEU A 101 10.46 -22.18 7.54
CA LEU A 101 9.39 -21.20 7.30
C LEU A 101 9.15 -20.97 5.80
N ILE A 102 10.20 -20.91 5.00
CA ILE A 102 10.10 -20.77 3.55
C ILE A 102 9.40 -21.99 2.94
N GLU A 103 9.75 -23.19 3.42
CA GLU A 103 9.09 -24.43 3.00
C GLU A 103 7.62 -24.50 3.46
N ALA A 104 7.33 -24.07 4.69
CA ALA A 104 5.95 -23.94 5.17
C ALA A 104 5.14 -22.98 4.32
N LEU A 105 5.73 -21.89 3.83
CA LEU A 105 5.09 -20.99 2.86
C LEU A 105 4.86 -21.69 1.53
N ALA A 106 5.84 -22.40 1.00
CA ALA A 106 5.75 -23.12 -0.28
C ALA A 106 4.65 -24.19 -0.27
N THR A 107 4.46 -24.88 0.85
CA THR A 107 3.40 -25.88 1.03
C THR A 107 2.02 -25.28 1.31
N GLY A 108 1.91 -23.96 1.45
CA GLY A 108 0.65 -23.25 1.67
C GLY A 108 0.13 -23.32 3.10
N GLY A 109 0.97 -23.71 4.07
CA GLY A 109 0.61 -23.76 5.50
C GLY A 109 0.56 -22.38 6.14
N GLU A 110 -0.64 -21.89 6.54
CA GLU A 110 -0.84 -20.61 7.26
C GLU A 110 -0.07 -19.42 6.64
N PRO A 111 -0.23 -19.11 5.35
CA PRO A 111 0.65 -18.23 4.58
C PRO A 111 0.76 -16.82 5.17
N VAL A 112 -0.32 -16.31 5.76
CA VAL A 112 -0.32 -14.99 6.43
C VAL A 112 0.60 -14.97 7.65
N ARG A 113 0.58 -16.04 8.44
CA ARG A 113 1.43 -16.16 9.64
C ARG A 113 2.88 -16.36 9.28
N VAL A 114 3.14 -17.24 8.32
CA VAL A 114 4.51 -17.50 7.84
C VAL A 114 5.10 -16.21 7.26
N THR A 115 4.34 -15.49 6.42
CA THR A 115 4.77 -14.20 5.86
C THR A 115 5.11 -13.20 6.96
N ALA A 116 4.32 -13.11 8.02
CA ALA A 116 4.58 -12.22 9.13
C ALA A 116 5.86 -12.61 9.92
N GLN A 117 6.17 -13.90 10.05
CA GLN A 117 7.43 -14.33 10.68
C GLN A 117 8.63 -14.04 9.77
N LEU A 118 8.54 -14.34 8.48
CA LEU A 118 9.60 -14.05 7.50
C LEU A 118 9.89 -12.55 7.38
N ASP A 119 8.87 -11.70 7.45
CA ASP A 119 9.04 -10.24 7.45
C ASP A 119 9.88 -9.74 8.64
N ARG A 120 9.66 -10.34 9.82
CA ARG A 120 10.45 -10.04 11.03
C ARG A 120 11.90 -10.53 10.93
N LEU A 121 12.16 -11.56 10.14
CA LEU A 121 13.46 -12.17 9.97
C LEU A 121 14.30 -11.54 8.85
N ALA A 122 13.80 -10.47 8.20
CA ALA A 122 14.63 -9.67 7.31
C ALA A 122 15.88 -9.18 8.08
N PRO A 123 17.09 -9.23 7.56
CA PRO A 123 17.49 -9.46 6.17
C PRO A 123 17.82 -10.92 5.79
N ARG A 124 17.64 -11.91 6.65
CA ARG A 124 18.06 -13.31 6.42
C ARG A 124 17.30 -14.06 5.34
N THR A 125 16.11 -13.55 4.95
CA THR A 125 15.21 -14.26 4.03
C THR A 125 15.47 -13.96 2.55
N GLY A 126 16.09 -12.84 2.21
CA GLY A 126 16.16 -12.24 0.87
C GLY A 126 16.29 -13.19 -0.32
N VAL A 127 17.48 -13.73 -0.54
CA VAL A 127 17.77 -14.60 -1.70
C VAL A 127 16.94 -15.89 -1.68
N ARG A 128 16.60 -16.38 -0.49
CA ARG A 128 15.79 -17.60 -0.30
C ARG A 128 14.34 -17.45 -0.79
N LEU A 129 13.85 -16.21 -0.99
CA LEU A 129 12.51 -15.94 -1.53
C LEU A 129 12.44 -16.07 -3.05
N ILE A 130 13.57 -16.00 -3.77
CA ILE A 130 13.61 -16.00 -5.23
C ILE A 130 12.89 -17.20 -5.84
N PRO A 131 13.10 -18.45 -5.40
CA PRO A 131 12.39 -19.60 -5.95
C PRO A 131 10.86 -19.50 -5.79
N LEU A 132 10.39 -18.84 -4.72
CA LEU A 132 8.96 -18.69 -4.44
C LEU A 132 8.28 -17.67 -5.38
N LEU A 133 9.02 -16.78 -6.03
CA LEU A 133 8.47 -15.85 -7.03
C LEU A 133 7.98 -16.56 -8.29
N GLY A 134 8.51 -17.76 -8.59
CA GLY A 134 8.07 -18.62 -9.69
C GLY A 134 7.16 -19.78 -9.27
N HIS A 135 6.71 -19.84 -8.03
CA HIS A 135 5.96 -20.97 -7.48
C HIS A 135 4.62 -21.19 -8.22
N PRO A 136 4.15 -22.43 -8.41
CA PRO A 136 2.86 -22.73 -9.07
C PRO A 136 1.66 -22.04 -8.41
N SER A 137 1.62 -22.01 -7.06
CA SER A 137 0.56 -21.34 -6.31
C SER A 137 0.71 -19.81 -6.37
N ASP A 138 -0.36 -19.14 -6.77
CA ASP A 138 -0.41 -17.66 -6.82
C ASP A 138 -0.35 -17.02 -5.43
N LEU A 139 -0.88 -17.69 -4.42
CA LEU A 139 -0.82 -17.22 -3.04
C LEU A 139 0.64 -17.19 -2.53
N VAL A 140 1.43 -18.21 -2.86
CA VAL A 140 2.85 -18.27 -2.49
C VAL A 140 3.63 -17.17 -3.21
N ARG A 141 3.42 -17.01 -4.54
CA ARG A 141 4.04 -15.93 -5.31
C ARG A 141 3.65 -14.55 -4.78
N PHE A 142 2.38 -14.35 -4.42
CA PHE A 142 1.89 -13.11 -3.81
C PHE A 142 2.61 -12.81 -2.48
N CYS A 143 2.72 -13.80 -1.58
CA CYS A 143 3.43 -13.64 -0.31
C CYS A 143 4.91 -13.32 -0.52
N ALA A 144 5.57 -14.05 -1.42
CA ALA A 144 6.97 -13.81 -1.78
C ALA A 144 7.17 -12.41 -2.38
N THR A 145 6.26 -11.95 -3.26
CA THR A 145 6.29 -10.60 -3.84
C THR A 145 6.15 -9.52 -2.78
N ARG A 146 5.33 -9.73 -1.76
CA ARG A 146 5.20 -8.79 -0.64
C ARG A 146 6.45 -8.74 0.25
N LEU A 147 7.11 -9.88 0.45
CA LEU A 147 8.32 -9.94 1.25
C LEU A 147 9.53 -9.32 0.55
N ILE A 148 9.62 -9.44 -0.79
CA ILE A 148 10.79 -8.97 -1.55
C ILE A 148 10.96 -7.44 -1.50
N VAL A 149 9.91 -6.69 -1.14
CA VAL A 149 9.97 -5.23 -0.97
C VAL A 149 11.06 -4.80 0.03
N ARG A 150 11.40 -5.66 0.99
CA ARG A 150 12.46 -5.44 1.98
C ARG A 150 13.88 -5.49 1.37
N TYR A 151 14.00 -5.94 0.12
CA TYR A 151 15.28 -6.18 -0.57
C TYR A 151 15.29 -5.43 -1.91
N PRO A 152 15.55 -4.11 -1.93
CA PRO A 152 15.38 -3.27 -3.12
C PRO A 152 16.14 -3.78 -4.35
N ALA A 153 17.38 -4.27 -4.18
CA ALA A 153 18.18 -4.79 -5.29
C ALA A 153 17.55 -6.07 -5.90
N LEU A 154 17.09 -7.00 -5.06
CA LEU A 154 16.40 -8.22 -5.53
C LEU A 154 15.04 -7.88 -6.14
N ALA A 155 14.30 -6.97 -5.51
CA ALA A 155 13.04 -6.49 -6.03
C ALA A 155 13.22 -5.90 -7.43
N GLN A 156 14.18 -5.01 -7.63
CA GLN A 156 14.43 -4.38 -8.92
C GLN A 156 14.74 -5.39 -10.04
N ALA A 157 15.46 -6.46 -9.75
CA ALA A 157 15.77 -7.51 -10.70
C ALA A 157 14.55 -8.34 -11.13
N HIS A 158 13.59 -8.58 -10.22
CA HIS A 158 12.45 -9.48 -10.46
C HIS A 158 11.12 -8.76 -10.77
N LEU A 159 11.00 -7.47 -10.44
CA LEU A 159 9.78 -6.70 -10.65
C LEU A 159 9.22 -6.73 -12.07
N PRO A 160 10.03 -6.63 -13.15
CA PRO A 160 9.49 -6.70 -14.51
C PRO A 160 8.70 -7.99 -14.76
N ALA A 161 9.20 -9.14 -14.28
CA ALA A 161 8.50 -10.43 -14.41
C ALA A 161 7.20 -10.46 -13.57
N LEU A 162 7.24 -9.96 -12.33
CA LEU A 162 6.09 -9.94 -11.42
C LEU A 162 4.95 -9.03 -11.91
N THR A 163 5.26 -7.99 -12.68
CA THR A 163 4.24 -7.13 -13.31
C THR A 163 3.51 -7.80 -14.48
N HIS A 164 4.00 -8.95 -14.95
CA HIS A 164 3.37 -9.78 -15.97
C HIS A 164 2.78 -11.09 -15.39
N ASP A 165 2.76 -11.25 -14.08
CA ASP A 165 2.23 -12.46 -13.45
C ASP A 165 0.78 -12.71 -13.89
N ARG A 166 0.45 -14.00 -14.07
CA ARG A 166 -0.93 -14.42 -14.40
C ARG A 166 -1.96 -14.01 -13.34
N SER A 167 -1.56 -13.94 -12.06
CA SER A 167 -2.43 -13.55 -10.96
C SER A 167 -2.50 -12.03 -10.80
N PRO A 168 -3.68 -11.42 -10.83
CA PRO A 168 -3.83 -9.98 -10.58
C PRO A 168 -3.39 -9.57 -9.18
N ASN A 169 -3.45 -10.49 -8.21
CA ASN A 169 -2.98 -10.22 -6.85
C ASN A 169 -1.46 -10.06 -6.80
N VAL A 170 -0.73 -10.88 -7.56
CA VAL A 170 0.75 -10.76 -7.67
C VAL A 170 1.12 -9.47 -8.38
N ARG A 171 0.45 -9.14 -9.51
CA ARG A 171 0.69 -7.86 -10.21
C ARG A 171 0.40 -6.66 -9.33
N ALA A 172 -0.68 -6.70 -8.53
CA ALA A 172 -0.99 -5.63 -7.57
C ALA A 172 0.07 -5.51 -6.46
N ALA A 173 0.58 -6.64 -5.94
CA ALA A 173 1.68 -6.63 -4.97
C ALA A 173 2.98 -6.09 -5.57
N ALA A 174 3.25 -6.39 -6.84
CA ALA A 174 4.40 -5.85 -7.56
C ALA A 174 4.35 -4.32 -7.67
N LEU A 175 3.17 -3.71 -7.82
CA LEU A 175 2.99 -2.25 -7.83
C LEU A 175 3.41 -1.61 -6.50
N GLU A 176 3.10 -2.22 -5.37
CA GLU A 176 3.54 -1.72 -4.05
C GLU A 176 5.07 -1.78 -3.92
N THR A 177 5.69 -2.81 -4.48
CA THR A 177 7.14 -2.98 -4.50
C THR A 177 7.80 -1.95 -5.44
N LEU A 178 7.19 -1.70 -6.62
CA LEU A 178 7.62 -0.66 -7.56
C LEU A 178 7.62 0.72 -6.91
N ARG A 179 6.59 1.04 -6.17
CA ARG A 179 6.47 2.31 -5.45
C ARG A 179 7.64 2.55 -4.50
N ALA A 180 8.09 1.50 -3.81
CA ALA A 180 9.25 1.58 -2.92
C ALA A 180 10.59 1.77 -3.67
N SER A 181 10.70 1.31 -4.93
CA SER A 181 11.96 1.38 -5.69
C SER A 181 12.24 2.74 -6.33
N GLY A 182 11.22 3.55 -6.62
CA GLY A 182 11.34 4.92 -7.15
C GLY A 182 12.06 5.06 -8.50
N SER A 183 12.37 3.97 -9.21
CA SER A 183 13.17 4.00 -10.43
C SER A 183 12.37 4.36 -11.69
N GLY A 184 13.03 4.89 -12.73
CA GLY A 184 12.38 5.15 -14.02
C GLY A 184 11.83 3.88 -14.69
N ALA A 185 12.44 2.71 -14.44
CA ALA A 185 11.90 1.43 -14.89
C ALA A 185 10.59 1.09 -14.14
N ALA A 186 10.52 1.40 -12.85
CA ALA A 186 9.32 1.24 -12.05
C ALA A 186 8.16 2.11 -12.57
N LEU A 187 8.44 3.36 -12.96
CA LEU A 187 7.43 4.21 -13.58
C LEU A 187 6.86 3.60 -14.86
N ARG A 188 7.73 3.13 -15.78
CA ARG A 188 7.28 2.49 -17.03
C ARG A 188 6.39 1.26 -16.78
N CYS A 189 6.77 0.43 -15.80
CA CYS A 189 5.94 -0.71 -15.41
C CYS A 189 4.59 -0.28 -14.85
N SER A 190 4.56 0.74 -14.01
CA SER A 190 3.31 1.28 -13.43
C SER A 190 2.40 1.86 -14.51
N LEU A 191 2.95 2.65 -15.45
CA LEU A 191 2.18 3.22 -16.54
C LEU A 191 1.56 2.15 -17.44
N ARG A 192 2.29 1.07 -17.75
CA ARG A 192 1.74 -0.05 -18.52
C ARG A 192 0.57 -0.74 -17.81
N LEU A 193 0.63 -0.89 -16.49
CA LEU A 193 -0.42 -1.52 -15.69
C LEU A 193 -1.68 -0.65 -15.52
N LEU A 194 -1.68 0.59 -16.02
CA LEU A 194 -2.90 1.39 -16.15
C LEU A 194 -3.92 0.74 -17.12
N ASP A 195 -3.48 -0.12 -18.03
CA ASP A 195 -4.31 -0.86 -18.99
C ASP A 195 -4.54 -2.32 -18.59
N ASP A 196 -4.26 -2.68 -17.32
CA ASP A 196 -4.44 -4.05 -16.84
C ASP A 196 -5.92 -4.49 -16.91
N PRO A 197 -6.20 -5.75 -17.27
CA PRO A 197 -7.58 -6.26 -17.28
C PRO A 197 -8.27 -6.16 -15.92
N SER A 198 -7.52 -6.22 -14.82
CA SER A 198 -8.05 -6.11 -13.46
C SER A 198 -8.16 -4.65 -13.02
N ALA A 199 -9.37 -4.18 -12.71
CA ALA A 199 -9.60 -2.85 -12.15
C ALA A 199 -8.78 -2.59 -10.87
N ARG A 200 -8.58 -3.61 -10.04
CA ARG A 200 -7.75 -3.52 -8.83
C ARG A 200 -6.30 -3.17 -9.17
N VAL A 201 -5.75 -3.79 -10.22
CA VAL A 201 -4.38 -3.52 -10.67
C VAL A 201 -4.30 -2.12 -11.27
N ARG A 202 -5.27 -1.71 -12.13
CA ARG A 202 -5.32 -0.37 -12.71
C ARG A 202 -5.36 0.72 -11.62
N ALA A 203 -6.22 0.56 -10.60
CA ALA A 203 -6.29 1.50 -9.48
C ALA A 203 -4.97 1.54 -8.66
N GLY A 204 -4.32 0.40 -8.46
CA GLY A 204 -2.98 0.34 -7.88
C GLY A 204 -1.92 1.03 -8.72
N ALA A 205 -2.03 0.90 -10.05
CA ALA A 205 -1.14 1.53 -11.02
C ALA A 205 -1.24 3.08 -10.99
N CYS A 206 -2.44 3.64 -10.82
CA CYS A 206 -2.62 5.09 -10.63
C CYS A 206 -1.80 5.59 -9.43
N ARG A 207 -1.94 4.94 -8.28
CA ARG A 207 -1.21 5.32 -7.06
C ARG A 207 0.31 5.15 -7.20
N ALA A 208 0.75 4.07 -7.84
CA ALA A 208 2.17 3.81 -8.05
C ALA A 208 2.79 4.82 -9.03
N ALA A 209 2.12 5.10 -10.15
CA ALA A 209 2.57 6.06 -11.15
C ALA A 209 2.72 7.47 -10.55
N THR A 210 1.75 7.91 -9.73
CA THR A 210 1.80 9.19 -9.01
C THR A 210 2.99 9.25 -8.07
N ALA A 211 3.17 8.24 -7.22
CA ALA A 211 4.23 8.23 -6.23
C ALA A 211 5.65 8.21 -6.84
N ILE A 212 5.80 7.58 -8.02
CA ILE A 212 7.11 7.44 -8.69
C ILE A 212 7.35 8.57 -9.68
N GLY A 213 6.33 8.95 -10.44
CA GLY A 213 6.44 9.86 -11.58
C GLY A 213 6.15 11.32 -11.26
N GLY A 214 5.44 11.59 -10.15
CA GLY A 214 4.94 12.93 -9.88
C GLY A 214 4.08 13.45 -11.04
N THR A 215 4.22 14.73 -11.38
CA THR A 215 3.46 15.38 -12.46
C THR A 215 3.68 14.75 -13.84
N ARG A 216 4.80 14.05 -14.07
CA ARG A 216 5.05 13.29 -15.31
C ARG A 216 4.04 12.14 -15.54
N ALA A 217 3.37 11.68 -14.49
CA ALA A 217 2.33 10.66 -14.62
C ALA A 217 0.97 11.26 -15.03
N ALA A 218 0.74 12.57 -14.85
CA ALA A 218 -0.55 13.20 -15.06
C ALA A 218 -1.17 12.94 -16.46
N PRO A 219 -0.43 13.04 -17.59
CA PRO A 219 -1.01 12.78 -18.91
C PRO A 219 -1.52 11.35 -19.09
N PHE A 220 -0.99 10.39 -18.34
CA PHE A 220 -1.41 8.98 -18.37
C PHE A 220 -2.55 8.68 -17.38
N LEU A 221 -2.62 9.46 -16.30
CA LEU A 221 -3.67 9.34 -15.28
C LEU A 221 -4.97 10.00 -15.71
N ALA A 222 -4.89 11.14 -16.40
CA ALA A 222 -6.06 11.93 -16.79
C ALA A 222 -7.10 11.13 -17.61
N PRO A 223 -6.74 10.29 -18.60
CA PRO A 223 -7.71 9.43 -19.28
C PRO A 223 -8.39 8.40 -18.39
N ARG A 224 -7.79 8.03 -17.25
CA ARG A 224 -8.37 7.05 -16.29
C ARG A 224 -9.56 7.60 -15.52
N LEU A 225 -9.81 8.88 -15.57
CA LEU A 225 -11.06 9.50 -15.08
C LEU A 225 -12.31 8.97 -15.79
N GLY A 226 -12.17 8.44 -17.01
CA GLY A 226 -13.22 7.76 -17.78
C GLY A 226 -13.23 6.22 -17.66
N ASP A 227 -12.44 5.63 -16.77
CA ASP A 227 -12.38 4.17 -16.64
C ASP A 227 -13.75 3.55 -16.34
N ALA A 228 -14.02 2.38 -16.90
CA ALA A 228 -15.28 1.67 -16.68
C ALA A 228 -15.52 1.36 -15.18
N SER A 229 -14.43 1.16 -14.42
CA SER A 229 -14.51 0.88 -13.00
C SER A 229 -14.48 2.17 -12.16
N TRP A 230 -15.47 2.33 -11.32
CA TRP A 230 -15.53 3.41 -10.33
C TRP A 230 -14.26 3.49 -9.46
N TRP A 231 -13.72 2.36 -9.02
CA TRP A 231 -12.50 2.31 -8.20
C TRP A 231 -11.28 2.89 -8.90
N VAL A 232 -11.19 2.72 -10.21
CA VAL A 232 -10.08 3.25 -11.01
C VAL A 232 -10.26 4.75 -11.20
N ARG A 233 -11.49 5.19 -11.50
CA ARG A 233 -11.80 6.62 -11.64
C ARG A 233 -11.46 7.39 -10.37
N GLU A 234 -11.85 6.84 -9.21
CA GLU A 234 -11.55 7.46 -7.91
C GLU A 234 -10.04 7.47 -7.63
N ALA A 235 -9.35 6.36 -7.86
CA ALA A 235 -7.89 6.31 -7.71
C ALA A 235 -7.15 7.29 -8.64
N ALA A 236 -7.64 7.49 -9.85
CA ALA A 236 -7.09 8.48 -10.79
C ALA A 236 -7.36 9.91 -10.32
N ARG A 237 -8.57 10.21 -9.82
CA ARG A 237 -8.93 11.50 -9.24
C ARG A 237 -8.05 11.83 -8.05
N GLU A 238 -7.96 10.94 -7.06
CA GLU A 238 -7.09 11.11 -5.89
C GLU A 238 -5.63 11.33 -6.30
N ALA A 239 -5.16 10.57 -7.29
CA ALA A 239 -3.81 10.65 -7.81
C ALA A 239 -3.51 12.02 -8.44
N LEU A 240 -4.41 12.52 -9.27
CA LEU A 240 -4.28 13.85 -9.92
C LEU A 240 -4.38 14.98 -8.89
N VAL A 241 -5.34 14.92 -7.98
CA VAL A 241 -5.47 15.91 -6.89
C VAL A 241 -4.21 15.98 -6.02
N ALA A 242 -3.62 14.83 -5.71
CA ALA A 242 -2.37 14.78 -4.94
C ALA A 242 -1.16 15.41 -5.66
N LEU A 243 -1.20 15.53 -6.98
CA LEU A 243 -0.16 16.21 -7.78
C LEU A 243 -0.29 17.74 -7.77
N GLY A 244 -1.42 18.27 -7.29
CA GLY A 244 -1.66 19.70 -7.17
C GLY A 244 -2.13 20.38 -8.46
N PRO A 245 -2.14 21.75 -8.51
CA PRO A 245 -2.76 22.52 -9.59
C PRO A 245 -2.07 22.36 -10.96
N ASP A 246 -0.82 21.94 -10.99
CA ASP A 246 -0.07 21.77 -12.26
C ASP A 246 -0.70 20.72 -13.19
N VAL A 247 -1.59 19.86 -12.68
CA VAL A 247 -2.31 18.89 -13.50
C VAL A 247 -3.39 19.51 -14.37
N ALA A 248 -3.79 20.76 -14.11
CA ALA A 248 -4.86 21.45 -14.82
C ALA A 248 -4.63 21.44 -16.34
N ALA A 249 -3.40 21.63 -16.79
CA ALA A 249 -3.04 21.61 -18.21
C ALA A 249 -3.38 20.28 -18.91
N PHE A 250 -3.37 19.16 -18.19
CA PHE A 250 -3.69 17.82 -18.72
C PHE A 250 -5.17 17.47 -18.58
N VAL A 251 -5.87 18.09 -17.65
CA VAL A 251 -7.26 17.78 -17.31
C VAL A 251 -8.25 18.69 -18.04
N LEU A 252 -7.90 19.98 -18.27
CA LEU A 252 -8.75 20.94 -18.96
C LEU A 252 -9.29 20.45 -20.31
N PRO A 253 -8.47 19.86 -21.22
CA PRO A 253 -8.97 19.38 -22.50
C PRO A 253 -10.02 18.28 -22.37
N LEU A 254 -10.05 17.55 -21.27
CA LEU A 254 -11.01 16.45 -21.04
C LEU A 254 -12.43 16.93 -20.75
N LEU A 255 -12.62 18.22 -20.46
CA LEU A 255 -13.93 18.80 -20.31
C LEU A 255 -14.73 18.82 -21.62
N GLU A 256 -14.06 18.75 -22.78
CA GLU A 256 -14.64 18.67 -24.09
C GLU A 256 -14.76 17.24 -24.64
N ALA A 257 -14.38 16.24 -23.85
CA ALA A 257 -14.46 14.83 -24.25
C ALA A 257 -15.91 14.39 -24.49
N ASP A 258 -16.13 13.46 -25.41
CA ASP A 258 -17.46 12.92 -25.70
C ASP A 258 -18.03 12.08 -24.55
N ASP A 259 -17.15 11.41 -23.78
CA ASP A 259 -17.54 10.60 -22.62
C ASP A 259 -17.98 11.50 -21.44
N PRO A 260 -19.26 11.43 -21.01
CA PRO A 260 -19.75 12.22 -19.89
C PRO A 260 -19.09 11.85 -18.56
N THR A 261 -18.65 10.61 -18.39
CA THR A 261 -17.97 10.15 -17.17
C THR A 261 -16.59 10.80 -17.07
N LEU A 262 -15.87 10.87 -18.19
CA LEU A 262 -14.55 11.49 -18.27
C LEU A 262 -14.66 13.00 -18.01
N ARG A 263 -15.65 13.69 -18.64
CA ARG A 263 -15.91 15.12 -18.39
C ARG A 263 -16.19 15.39 -16.91
N GLN A 264 -17.06 14.56 -16.30
CA GLN A 264 -17.39 14.70 -14.88
C GLN A 264 -16.17 14.52 -13.99
N GLY A 265 -15.35 13.50 -14.27
CA GLY A 265 -14.11 13.24 -13.54
C GLY A 265 -13.13 14.41 -13.65
N ALA A 266 -12.96 14.96 -14.85
CA ALA A 266 -12.12 16.12 -15.12
C ALA A 266 -12.58 17.36 -14.34
N ALA A 267 -13.89 17.66 -14.36
CA ALA A 267 -14.46 18.76 -13.64
C ALA A 267 -14.26 18.66 -12.11
N LEU A 268 -14.40 17.46 -11.55
CA LEU A 268 -14.15 17.23 -10.12
C LEU A 268 -12.67 17.45 -9.76
N VAL A 269 -11.74 16.98 -10.59
CA VAL A 269 -10.30 17.23 -10.35
C VAL A 269 -10.00 18.71 -10.37
N LEU A 270 -10.46 19.45 -11.38
CA LEU A 270 -10.23 20.89 -11.49
C LEU A 270 -10.83 21.68 -10.32
N GLN A 271 -11.98 21.25 -9.82
CA GLN A 271 -12.58 21.81 -8.60
C GLN A 271 -11.71 21.56 -7.38
N ASP A 272 -11.26 20.32 -7.20
CA ASP A 272 -10.50 19.90 -6.00
C ASP A 272 -9.10 20.56 -5.96
N VAL A 273 -8.48 20.82 -7.12
CA VAL A 273 -7.18 21.52 -7.18
C VAL A 273 -7.30 23.05 -7.22
N GLY A 274 -8.52 23.61 -7.22
CA GLY A 274 -8.79 25.04 -7.23
C GLY A 274 -8.65 25.70 -8.61
N ALA A 275 -8.29 24.96 -9.66
CA ALA A 275 -8.09 25.51 -11.01
C ALA A 275 -9.39 26.02 -11.68
N LEU A 276 -10.56 25.55 -11.21
CA LEU A 276 -11.84 26.04 -11.70
C LEU A 276 -12.11 27.48 -11.23
N ASP A 277 -11.63 27.85 -10.06
CA ASP A 277 -11.79 29.19 -9.51
C ASP A 277 -10.98 30.22 -10.30
N ASP A 278 -9.77 29.85 -10.72
CA ASP A 278 -8.91 30.69 -11.56
C ASP A 278 -9.51 30.88 -12.97
N LEU A 279 -10.13 29.83 -13.52
CA LEU A 279 -10.85 29.92 -14.80
C LEU A 279 -12.08 30.82 -14.72
N LEU A 280 -12.82 30.78 -13.62
CA LEU A 280 -13.99 31.63 -13.37
C LEU A 280 -13.62 33.10 -13.13
N ALA A 281 -12.41 33.36 -12.62
CA ALA A 281 -11.90 34.70 -12.35
C ALA A 281 -11.31 35.38 -13.60
N ALA A 282 -10.99 34.64 -14.67
CA ALA A 282 -10.47 35.19 -15.90
C ALA A 282 -11.58 35.88 -16.71
N ASP A 283 -11.32 37.05 -17.27
CA ASP A 283 -12.32 37.91 -17.99
C ASP A 283 -13.08 37.21 -19.15
N HIS A 284 -12.50 36.13 -19.69
CA HIS A 284 -13.10 35.28 -20.74
C HIS A 284 -13.54 33.90 -20.18
N GLY A 285 -13.33 33.66 -18.91
CA GLY A 285 -13.59 32.36 -18.26
C GLY A 285 -15.07 32.08 -18.06
N HIS A 286 -15.94 33.12 -18.04
CA HIS A 286 -17.38 32.93 -17.80
C HIS A 286 -18.04 32.12 -18.92
N GLU A 287 -17.74 32.43 -20.18
CA GLU A 287 -18.30 31.72 -21.34
C GLU A 287 -17.77 30.29 -21.43
N GLN A 288 -16.51 30.08 -21.10
CA GLN A 288 -15.88 28.76 -21.06
C GLN A 288 -16.38 27.95 -19.87
N ALA A 289 -16.54 28.58 -18.71
CA ALA A 289 -17.13 27.97 -17.51
C ALA A 289 -18.62 27.60 -17.74
N GLU A 290 -19.40 28.43 -18.44
CA GLU A 290 -20.77 28.09 -18.80
C GLU A 290 -20.85 26.92 -19.78
N ARG A 291 -19.95 26.82 -20.76
CA ARG A 291 -19.84 25.62 -21.62
C ARG A 291 -19.51 24.37 -20.81
N ILE A 292 -18.56 24.46 -19.90
CA ILE A 292 -18.14 23.37 -19.00
C ILE A 292 -19.28 22.94 -18.07
N LEU A 293 -19.95 23.92 -17.46
CA LEU A 293 -21.08 23.70 -16.54
C LEU A 293 -22.35 23.29 -17.28
N GLY A 294 -22.54 23.79 -18.51
CA GLY A 294 -23.64 23.44 -19.40
C GLY A 294 -23.64 21.98 -19.83
N ALA A 295 -22.47 21.35 -19.87
CA ALA A 295 -22.28 19.97 -20.33
C ALA A 295 -22.71 18.87 -19.35
N GLY A 296 -23.35 19.16 -18.19
CA GLY A 296 -24.05 18.11 -17.45
C GLY A 296 -23.68 17.85 -16.01
N ASN A 297 -22.85 18.67 -15.37
CA ASN A 297 -22.54 18.39 -13.95
C ASN A 297 -23.41 19.23 -12.99
N ARG A 298 -24.50 18.64 -12.48
CA ARG A 298 -25.44 19.29 -11.54
C ARG A 298 -24.74 19.83 -10.30
N ARG A 299 -23.77 19.08 -9.73
CA ARG A 299 -23.03 19.49 -8.53
C ARG A 299 -22.14 20.71 -8.74
N LEU A 300 -21.49 20.81 -9.92
CA LEU A 300 -20.70 21.99 -10.26
C LEU A 300 -21.60 23.23 -10.47
N ARG A 301 -22.76 23.05 -11.10
CA ARG A 301 -23.76 24.13 -11.21
C ARG A 301 -24.26 24.58 -9.84
N GLU A 302 -24.53 23.66 -8.94
CA GLU A 302 -24.99 23.96 -7.59
C GLU A 302 -23.85 24.64 -6.78
N ALA A 303 -22.61 24.17 -6.88
CA ALA A 303 -21.47 24.78 -6.21
C ALA A 303 -21.15 26.18 -6.76
N ALA A 304 -21.18 26.39 -8.07
CA ALA A 304 -20.99 27.68 -8.70
C ALA A 304 -22.11 28.67 -8.34
N ALA A 305 -23.37 28.21 -8.35
CA ALA A 305 -24.51 29.00 -7.92
C ALA A 305 -24.50 29.35 -6.44
N ASP A 306 -24.00 28.47 -5.60
CA ASP A 306 -23.88 28.69 -4.16
C ASP A 306 -22.74 29.69 -3.83
N ARG A 307 -21.65 29.63 -4.59
CA ARG A 307 -20.55 30.58 -4.49
C ARG A 307 -20.92 31.98 -4.97
N ALA A 308 -21.64 32.07 -6.11
CA ALA A 308 -22.22 33.32 -6.59
C ALA A 308 -23.19 33.95 -5.57
N ARG A 309 -23.99 33.11 -4.91
CA ARG A 309 -24.91 33.55 -3.84
C ARG A 309 -24.22 34.02 -2.57
N ARG A 310 -23.10 33.41 -2.20
CA ARG A 310 -22.34 33.75 -0.99
C ARG A 310 -21.52 35.04 -1.16
N GLY A 311 -21.50 35.64 -2.35
CA GLY A 311 -20.84 36.91 -2.58
C GLY A 311 -19.40 36.91 -2.06
N VAL A 312 -18.62 35.89 -2.37
CA VAL A 312 -17.20 35.87 -2.06
C VAL A 312 -16.57 36.98 -2.87
N ARG A 313 -16.55 38.19 -2.30
CA ARG A 313 -15.67 39.26 -2.69
C ARG A 313 -14.26 38.72 -2.50
N LEU A 314 -13.68 38.20 -3.56
CA LEU A 314 -12.24 38.02 -3.63
C LEU A 314 -11.68 39.43 -3.34
N GLY A 315 -11.01 39.53 -2.17
CA GLY A 315 -10.38 40.77 -1.76
C GLY A 315 -9.30 41.12 -2.76
N VAL A 316 -9.69 41.85 -3.81
CA VAL A 316 -8.77 42.67 -4.58
C VAL A 316 -8.30 43.71 -3.56
N ARG A 317 -7.09 43.55 -3.02
CA ARG A 317 -6.41 44.64 -2.32
C ARG A 317 -6.34 45.80 -3.29
N PRO A 318 -6.96 46.97 -2.98
CA PRO A 318 -6.78 48.14 -3.79
C PRO A 318 -5.28 48.42 -3.84
N ALA A 319 -4.76 48.59 -5.05
CA ALA A 319 -3.41 49.10 -5.24
C ALA A 319 -3.26 50.38 -4.40
N ILE A 320 -2.28 50.37 -3.52
CA ILE A 320 -1.92 51.54 -2.70
C ILE A 320 -1.50 52.59 -3.74
N SER A 321 -2.38 53.58 -3.98
CA SER A 321 -2.03 54.77 -4.70
C SER A 321 -0.98 55.52 -3.84
N SER A 322 0.25 55.52 -4.33
CA SER A 322 1.30 56.39 -3.82
C SER A 322 0.96 57.83 -4.17
N GLU A 323 0.31 58.55 -3.28
CA GLU A 323 0.32 60.01 -3.35
C GLU A 323 1.73 60.49 -2.97
N PRO A 324 2.31 61.44 -3.74
CA PRO A 324 3.51 62.13 -3.33
C PRO A 324 3.18 63.13 -2.24
N ALA A 325 3.95 63.06 -1.14
CA ALA A 325 3.89 64.05 -0.06
C ALA A 325 4.43 65.40 -0.54
N PRO A 326 3.95 66.51 0.09
CA PRO A 326 4.28 67.89 -0.28
C PRO A 326 5.73 68.29 0.10
#